data_62a9d830671ed466bf13ad964d92bafd
#
_entry.id   62a9d830671ed466bf13ad964d92bafd
#
_cell.length_a   1.000
_cell.length_b   1.000
_cell.length_c   1.000
_cell.angle_alpha   90.00
_cell.angle_beta   90.00
_cell.angle_gamma   90.00
#
_symmetry.space_group_name_H-M   'P 1'
#
loop_
_entity.id
_entity.type
_entity.pdbx_description
1 polymer ?
#
loop_
_entity_poly.entity_id
_entity_poly.type
_entity_poly.pdbx_seq_one_letter_code
_entity_poly.pdbx_strand_id
1 'polypeptide(L)'
;TANVYEGSGPLVSVNIGFGYNRLQDLNYQYSYYTQGNVSSIADVFSDMLQYSGINRDQITGGFNWSNFNPRLWGSILGYKAGFTDQIGSRWQPTWIGNNVDIGNYTTVVSNGSIGEYDISAGFNLNNKFYIGATFGIQSLYQRKTYYYGEDYVYPGNGTDPNLDYQLLYSNFNQEVILDGAGVNFKLGMIYRPIQ
;
A
#
# COMPACT_ATOMS: atom_id res chain seq x y z
N THR A 1 7.36 -24.54 24.41
CA THR A 1 8.21 -24.23 25.58
C THR A 1 8.76 -25.50 26.14
N ALA A 2 10.00 -25.44 26.62
CA ALA A 2 10.67 -26.52 27.34
C ALA A 2 11.14 -26.02 28.71
N ASN A 3 11.00 -26.85 29.73
CA ASN A 3 11.63 -26.63 31.01
C ASN A 3 13.11 -27.10 30.91
N VAL A 4 14.05 -26.19 31.11
CA VAL A 4 15.48 -26.48 30.93
C VAL A 4 16.23 -26.59 32.27
N TYR A 5 15.57 -26.22 33.36
CA TYR A 5 16.13 -26.33 34.71
C TYR A 5 15.02 -26.47 35.74
N GLU A 6 15.21 -27.41 36.68
CA GLU A 6 14.44 -27.54 37.92
C GLU A 6 15.38 -27.64 39.11
N GLY A 7 15.12 -26.86 40.15
CA GLY A 7 15.94 -26.78 41.37
C GLY A 7 15.11 -26.69 42.63
N SER A 8 15.73 -27.06 43.76
CA SER A 8 15.14 -26.93 45.11
C SER A 8 15.56 -25.66 45.82
N GLY A 9 16.35 -24.79 45.18
CA GLY A 9 16.81 -23.51 45.71
C GLY A 9 15.89 -22.34 45.38
N PRO A 10 16.37 -21.08 45.55
CA PRO A 10 15.61 -19.87 45.21
C PRO A 10 15.19 -19.80 43.74
N LEU A 11 16.00 -20.31 42.82
CA LEU A 11 15.61 -20.54 41.43
C LEU A 11 14.95 -21.90 41.29
N VAL A 12 13.64 -21.92 41.11
CA VAL A 12 12.83 -23.14 41.05
C VAL A 12 12.81 -23.74 39.67
N SER A 13 12.60 -22.91 38.64
CA SER A 13 12.61 -23.38 37.25
C SER A 13 13.01 -22.31 36.28
N VAL A 14 13.57 -22.76 35.14
CA VAL A 14 13.81 -21.93 33.94
C VAL A 14 13.14 -22.60 32.76
N ASN A 15 12.34 -21.81 32.04
CA ASN A 15 11.65 -22.25 30.84
C ASN A 15 12.13 -21.44 29.65
N ILE A 16 12.34 -22.11 28.52
CA ILE A 16 12.63 -21.47 27.23
C ILE A 16 11.50 -21.79 26.27
N GLY A 17 11.09 -20.79 25.50
CA GLY A 17 10.05 -20.90 24.51
C GLY A 17 10.53 -20.45 23.14
N PHE A 18 10.01 -21.11 22.13
CA PHE A 18 10.12 -20.74 20.72
C PHE A 18 8.72 -20.64 20.16
N GLY A 19 8.44 -19.62 19.40
CA GLY A 19 7.13 -19.42 18.82
C GLY A 19 7.18 -18.75 17.43
N TYR A 20 6.15 -18.97 16.65
CA TYR A 20 5.82 -18.19 15.49
C TYR A 20 4.37 -17.75 15.60
N ASN A 21 4.13 -16.46 15.42
CA ASN A 21 2.80 -15.88 15.44
C ASN A 21 2.56 -15.10 14.15
N ARG A 22 1.45 -15.39 13.45
CA ARG A 22 0.97 -14.51 12.41
C ARG A 22 0.21 -13.37 13.09
N LEU A 23 0.80 -12.17 13.10
CA LEU A 23 0.23 -10.99 13.77
C LEU A 23 -0.92 -10.40 12.97
N GLN A 24 -0.81 -10.42 11.63
CA GLN A 24 -1.83 -9.89 10.75
C GLN A 24 -1.83 -10.62 9.41
N ASP A 25 -3.02 -10.90 8.91
CA ASP A 25 -3.28 -11.31 7.54
C ASP A 25 -3.62 -10.07 6.71
N LEU A 26 -2.91 -9.87 5.60
CA LEU A 26 -3.08 -8.75 4.68
C LEU A 26 -3.68 -9.19 3.34
N ASN A 27 -4.23 -10.42 3.29
CA ASN A 27 -4.87 -10.95 2.09
C ASN A 27 -6.31 -10.47 2.02
N TYR A 28 -6.62 -9.65 1.02
CA TYR A 28 -7.99 -9.23 0.73
C TYR A 28 -8.12 -8.83 -0.75
N GLN A 29 -9.35 -8.87 -1.23
CA GLN A 29 -9.73 -8.38 -2.55
C GLN A 29 -11.07 -7.68 -2.45
N TYR A 30 -11.21 -6.56 -3.14
CA TYR A 30 -12.49 -5.91 -3.36
C TYR A 30 -12.52 -5.24 -4.74
N SER A 31 -13.73 -5.07 -5.27
CA SER A 31 -13.99 -4.37 -6.52
C SER A 31 -15.21 -3.48 -6.36
N TYR A 32 -15.21 -2.35 -7.01
CA TYR A 32 -16.38 -1.49 -7.12
C TYR A 32 -16.46 -0.86 -8.51
N TYR A 33 -17.67 -0.48 -8.89
CA TYR A 33 -17.99 0.20 -10.14
C TYR A 33 -18.87 1.41 -9.83
N THR A 34 -18.58 2.53 -10.50
CA THR A 34 -19.40 3.74 -10.44
C THR A 34 -19.68 4.24 -11.86
N GLN A 35 -20.82 4.88 -12.05
CA GLN A 35 -21.28 5.41 -13.33
C GLN A 35 -21.77 6.84 -13.17
N GLY A 36 -21.83 7.61 -14.26
CA GLY A 36 -22.32 8.99 -14.22
C GLY A 36 -21.29 9.98 -13.68
N ASN A 37 -20.00 9.65 -13.72
CA ASN A 37 -18.95 10.57 -13.32
C ASN A 37 -18.64 11.55 -14.48
N VAL A 38 -18.26 12.76 -14.10
CA VAL A 38 -17.84 13.82 -15.04
C VAL A 38 -16.35 14.12 -14.97
N SER A 39 -15.61 13.41 -14.10
CA SER A 39 -14.16 13.55 -13.96
C SER A 39 -13.45 12.21 -14.18
N SER A 40 -12.31 12.28 -14.84
CA SER A 40 -11.43 11.16 -15.19
C SER A 40 -10.19 11.14 -14.33
N ILE A 41 -9.47 10.01 -14.33
CA ILE A 41 -8.10 9.95 -13.79
C ILE A 41 -7.17 10.94 -14.52
N ALA A 42 -7.48 11.30 -15.77
CA ALA A 42 -6.74 12.30 -16.51
C ALA A 42 -6.83 13.70 -15.88
N ASP A 43 -7.96 14.05 -15.24
CA ASP A 43 -8.10 15.29 -14.47
C ASP A 43 -7.18 15.25 -13.25
N VAL A 44 -7.16 14.13 -12.53
CA VAL A 44 -6.27 13.92 -11.36
C VAL A 44 -4.80 14.06 -11.78
N PHE A 45 -4.40 13.47 -12.91
CA PHE A 45 -3.04 13.57 -13.42
C PHE A 45 -2.69 15.02 -13.78
N SER A 46 -3.61 15.71 -14.44
CA SER A 46 -3.44 17.12 -14.81
C SER A 46 -3.28 18.02 -13.58
N ASP A 47 -4.14 17.85 -12.60
CA ASP A 47 -4.09 18.62 -11.35
C ASP A 47 -2.79 18.36 -10.56
N MET A 48 -2.37 17.11 -10.43
CA MET A 48 -1.13 16.76 -9.75
C MET A 48 0.09 17.40 -10.42
N LEU A 49 0.17 17.40 -11.76
CA LEU A 49 1.24 18.06 -12.49
C LEU A 49 1.16 19.58 -12.34
N GLN A 50 -0.04 20.16 -12.40
CA GLN A 50 -0.26 21.59 -12.22
C GLN A 50 0.19 22.07 -10.83
N TYR A 51 -0.24 21.37 -9.77
CA TYR A 51 0.12 21.73 -8.38
C TYR A 51 1.60 21.47 -8.06
N SER A 52 2.24 20.55 -8.75
CA SER A 52 3.67 20.29 -8.56
C SER A 52 4.57 21.36 -9.15
N GLY A 53 4.04 22.22 -10.04
CA GLY A 53 4.81 23.21 -10.78
C GLY A 53 5.72 22.63 -11.86
N ILE A 54 5.58 21.33 -12.17
CA ILE A 54 6.35 20.69 -13.24
C ILE A 54 5.79 21.14 -14.58
N ASN A 55 6.68 21.54 -15.49
CA ASN A 55 6.32 21.83 -16.86
C ASN A 55 6.68 20.67 -17.81
N ARG A 56 6.12 20.70 -19.02
CA ARG A 56 6.33 19.69 -20.05
C ARG A 56 7.81 19.47 -20.38
N ASP A 57 8.58 20.54 -20.46
CA ASP A 57 9.99 20.46 -20.87
C ASP A 57 10.85 19.69 -19.88
N GLN A 58 10.49 19.74 -18.58
CA GLN A 58 11.16 18.97 -17.53
C GLN A 58 10.90 17.45 -17.67
N ILE A 59 9.76 17.07 -18.26
CA ILE A 59 9.39 15.66 -18.47
C ILE A 59 9.91 15.14 -19.83
N THR A 60 10.05 16.00 -20.84
CA THR A 60 10.49 15.60 -22.18
C THR A 60 12.00 15.67 -22.37
N GLY A 61 12.67 16.63 -21.75
CA GLY A 61 14.11 16.85 -21.92
C GLY A 61 14.94 16.05 -20.92
N GLY A 62 15.70 15.03 -21.39
CA GLY A 62 16.63 14.30 -20.53
C GLY A 62 15.98 13.59 -19.34
N PHE A 63 14.81 13.00 -19.54
CA PHE A 63 13.94 12.44 -18.51
C PHE A 63 14.63 11.34 -17.70
N ASN A 64 14.62 11.49 -16.36
CA ASN A 64 15.01 10.46 -15.42
C ASN A 64 14.01 10.43 -14.26
N TRP A 65 13.44 9.25 -14.00
CA TRP A 65 12.44 9.05 -12.91
C TRP A 65 12.94 9.48 -11.54
N SER A 66 14.22 9.30 -11.24
CA SER A 66 14.83 9.67 -9.97
C SER A 66 14.79 11.19 -9.67
N ASN A 67 14.60 12.01 -10.69
CA ASN A 67 14.52 13.47 -10.54
C ASN A 67 13.14 13.94 -10.05
N PHE A 68 12.15 13.04 -9.99
CA PHE A 68 10.77 13.35 -9.67
C PHE A 68 10.30 12.63 -8.41
N ASN A 69 9.45 13.29 -7.65
CA ASN A 69 8.78 12.66 -6.52
C ASN A 69 7.98 11.43 -7.01
N PRO A 70 8.14 10.24 -6.40
CA PRO A 70 7.42 9.03 -6.79
C PRO A 70 5.89 9.18 -6.84
N ARG A 71 5.32 10.10 -6.05
CA ARG A 71 3.88 10.41 -6.09
C ARG A 71 3.42 10.95 -7.45
N LEU A 72 4.31 11.55 -8.22
CA LEU A 72 4.01 12.14 -9.53
C LEU A 72 4.23 11.18 -10.70
N TRP A 73 4.79 9.99 -10.45
CA TRP A 73 5.11 9.05 -11.51
C TRP A 73 3.88 8.61 -12.30
N GLY A 74 2.73 8.39 -11.62
CA GLY A 74 1.46 8.09 -12.29
C GLY A 74 1.03 9.20 -13.24
N SER A 75 1.11 10.46 -12.81
CA SER A 75 0.74 11.62 -13.62
C SER A 75 1.72 11.85 -14.80
N ILE A 76 3.02 11.64 -14.56
CA ILE A 76 4.03 11.70 -15.63
C ILE A 76 3.80 10.57 -16.65
N LEU A 77 3.46 9.37 -16.20
CA LEU A 77 3.10 8.26 -17.07
C LEU A 77 1.83 8.59 -17.88
N GLY A 78 0.83 9.19 -17.22
CA GLY A 78 -0.39 9.68 -17.86
C GLY A 78 -0.10 10.68 -18.98
N TYR A 79 0.81 11.63 -18.75
CA TYR A 79 1.28 12.52 -19.82
C TYR A 79 1.95 11.75 -20.97
N LYS A 80 2.87 10.83 -20.66
CA LYS A 80 3.57 10.04 -21.68
C LYS A 80 2.64 9.10 -22.46
N ALA A 81 1.53 8.69 -21.86
CA ALA A 81 0.47 7.90 -22.51
C ALA A 81 -0.57 8.74 -23.26
N GLY A 82 -0.46 10.08 -23.21
CA GLY A 82 -1.35 10.97 -23.90
C GLY A 82 -2.68 11.26 -23.16
N PHE A 83 -2.81 10.96 -21.86
CA PHE A 83 -4.01 11.27 -21.08
C PHE A 83 -4.12 12.74 -20.72
N THR A 84 -3.01 13.43 -20.59
CA THR A 84 -2.93 14.84 -20.22
C THR A 84 -1.82 15.52 -21.00
N ASP A 85 -1.98 16.81 -21.29
CA ASP A 85 -0.94 17.63 -21.91
C ASP A 85 -0.93 19.03 -21.29
N GLN A 86 0.17 19.74 -21.47
CA GLN A 86 0.32 21.13 -21.08
C GLN A 86 0.06 22.05 -22.28
N ILE A 87 -1.03 22.80 -22.20
CA ILE A 87 -1.39 23.82 -23.21
C ILE A 87 -1.15 25.22 -22.59
N GLY A 88 -0.16 25.91 -23.10
CA GLY A 88 0.33 27.13 -22.45
C GLY A 88 0.94 26.84 -21.08
N SER A 89 0.38 27.42 -20.03
CA SER A 89 0.81 27.20 -18.65
C SER A 89 -0.05 26.20 -17.87
N ARG A 90 -1.06 25.61 -18.50
CA ARG A 90 -2.06 24.78 -17.84
C ARG A 90 -1.98 23.33 -18.31
N TRP A 91 -1.93 22.39 -17.34
CA TRP A 91 -2.15 20.98 -17.55
C TRP A 91 -3.64 20.68 -17.69
N GLN A 92 -4.03 19.86 -18.64
CA GLN A 92 -5.42 19.47 -18.88
C GLN A 92 -5.52 18.11 -19.56
N PRO A 93 -6.63 17.37 -19.38
CA PRO A 93 -6.91 16.14 -20.12
C PRO A 93 -6.92 16.39 -21.63
N THR A 94 -6.48 15.41 -22.42
CA THR A 94 -6.36 15.55 -23.88
C THR A 94 -7.46 14.85 -24.66
N TRP A 95 -7.82 13.66 -24.32
CA TRP A 95 -8.66 12.81 -25.19
C TRP A 95 -10.14 12.76 -24.81
N ILE A 96 -10.52 13.46 -23.76
CA ILE A 96 -11.87 13.42 -23.20
C ILE A 96 -12.61 14.67 -23.67
N GLY A 97 -13.64 14.48 -24.48
CA GLY A 97 -14.51 15.57 -24.94
C GLY A 97 -15.41 16.13 -23.84
N ASN A 98 -16.19 17.14 -24.18
CA ASN A 98 -17.18 17.73 -23.30
C ASN A 98 -18.39 16.81 -23.12
N ASN A 99 -18.97 16.81 -21.90
CA ASN A 99 -20.19 16.06 -21.56
C ASN A 99 -20.07 14.53 -21.74
N VAL A 100 -18.90 13.98 -21.55
CA VAL A 100 -18.67 12.52 -21.55
C VAL A 100 -19.13 11.95 -20.23
N ASP A 101 -19.91 10.89 -20.25
CA ASP A 101 -20.26 10.11 -19.07
C ASP A 101 -19.17 9.05 -18.83
N ILE A 102 -18.65 8.99 -17.61
CA ILE A 102 -17.51 8.14 -17.27
C ILE A 102 -17.95 7.07 -16.29
N GLY A 103 -17.78 5.81 -16.69
CA GLY A 103 -17.87 4.67 -15.80
C GLY A 103 -16.49 4.32 -15.26
N ASN A 104 -16.35 4.22 -13.95
CA ASN A 104 -15.08 3.86 -13.30
C ASN A 104 -15.20 2.50 -12.64
N TYR A 105 -14.22 1.64 -12.85
CA TYR A 105 -14.10 0.38 -12.13
C TYR A 105 -12.74 0.29 -11.45
N THR A 106 -12.76 -0.22 -10.22
CA THR A 106 -11.54 -0.43 -9.43
C THR A 106 -11.55 -1.82 -8.84
N THR A 107 -10.44 -2.52 -9.00
CA THR A 107 -10.17 -3.77 -8.27
C THR A 107 -8.87 -3.62 -7.51
N VAL A 108 -8.91 -3.94 -6.23
CA VAL A 108 -7.74 -3.95 -5.36
C VAL A 108 -7.51 -5.38 -4.88
N VAL A 109 -6.30 -5.88 -5.10
CA VAL A 109 -5.85 -7.18 -4.62
C VAL A 109 -4.65 -6.96 -3.71
N SER A 110 -4.74 -7.44 -2.48
CA SER A 110 -3.66 -7.40 -1.50
C SER A 110 -3.31 -8.82 -1.07
N ASN A 111 -2.01 -9.14 -1.06
CA ASN A 111 -1.47 -10.39 -0.58
C ASN A 111 -0.31 -10.12 0.35
N GLY A 112 -0.29 -10.78 1.50
CA GLY A 112 0.80 -10.61 2.44
C GLY A 112 0.45 -10.95 3.87
N SER A 113 1.40 -10.75 4.75
CA SER A 113 1.22 -10.96 6.17
C SER A 113 2.30 -10.25 7.00
N ILE A 114 1.99 -10.07 8.28
CA ILE A 114 2.97 -9.73 9.30
C ILE A 114 3.13 -10.96 10.19
N GLY A 115 4.35 -11.49 10.26
CA GLY A 115 4.72 -12.60 11.11
C GLY A 115 5.73 -12.20 12.18
N GLU A 116 5.76 -12.91 13.30
CA GLU A 116 6.73 -12.72 14.39
C GLU A 116 7.28 -14.08 14.82
N TYR A 117 8.58 -14.21 14.83
CA TYR A 117 9.32 -15.30 15.48
C TYR A 117 9.76 -14.86 16.86
N ASP A 118 9.35 -15.61 17.88
CA ASP A 118 9.62 -15.29 19.28
C ASP A 118 10.59 -16.29 19.91
N ILE A 119 11.56 -15.75 20.66
CA ILE A 119 12.35 -16.51 21.61
C ILE A 119 12.03 -15.95 23.00
N SER A 120 11.61 -16.81 23.93
CA SER A 120 11.24 -16.40 25.28
C SER A 120 11.98 -17.18 26.32
N ALA A 121 12.25 -16.52 27.45
CA ALA A 121 12.78 -17.15 28.67
C ALA A 121 11.92 -16.74 29.86
N GLY A 122 11.64 -17.70 30.74
CA GLY A 122 10.87 -17.50 31.95
C GLY A 122 11.57 -18.09 33.15
N PHE A 123 11.57 -17.38 34.28
CA PHE A 123 12.21 -17.73 35.51
C PHE A 123 11.19 -17.78 36.65
N ASN A 124 11.20 -18.85 37.44
CA ASN A 124 10.41 -18.98 38.66
C ASN A 124 11.35 -18.86 39.86
N LEU A 125 11.16 -17.82 40.68
CA LEU A 125 11.94 -17.56 41.87
C LEU A 125 11.06 -17.79 43.12
N ASN A 126 11.43 -18.78 43.95
CA ASN A 126 10.76 -19.12 45.21
C ASN A 126 9.24 -19.38 45.07
N ASN A 127 8.73 -19.72 43.91
CA ASN A 127 7.29 -19.81 43.62
C ASN A 127 6.50 -18.52 43.91
N LYS A 128 7.17 -17.38 44.10
CA LYS A 128 6.56 -16.08 44.38
C LYS A 128 6.78 -15.06 43.27
N PHE A 129 7.95 -15.06 42.65
CA PHE A 129 8.28 -14.17 41.53
C PHE A 129 8.45 -14.97 40.28
N TYR A 130 7.74 -14.56 39.24
CA TYR A 130 7.87 -15.09 37.88
C TYR A 130 8.30 -13.93 37.00
N ILE A 131 9.43 -14.07 36.35
CA ILE A 131 9.98 -13.05 35.45
C ILE A 131 10.09 -13.68 34.06
N GLY A 132 9.60 -13.00 33.04
CA GLY A 132 9.70 -13.46 31.68
C GLY A 132 10.22 -12.35 30.75
N ALA A 133 10.99 -12.76 29.77
CA ALA A 133 11.45 -11.91 28.68
C ALA A 133 11.22 -12.61 27.36
N THR A 134 10.85 -11.82 26.35
CA THR A 134 10.68 -12.30 24.98
C THR A 134 11.37 -11.35 24.02
N PHE A 135 12.13 -11.92 23.11
CA PHE A 135 12.71 -11.23 21.97
C PHE A 135 11.99 -11.70 20.71
N GLY A 136 11.40 -10.76 19.98
CA GLY A 136 10.65 -11.03 18.74
C GLY A 136 11.33 -10.43 17.52
N ILE A 137 11.38 -11.19 16.45
CA ILE A 137 11.77 -10.75 15.10
C ILE A 137 10.53 -10.75 14.24
N GLN A 138 10.17 -9.57 13.75
CA GLN A 138 9.00 -9.39 12.91
C GLN A 138 9.41 -9.30 11.45
N SER A 139 8.58 -9.86 10.57
CA SER A 139 8.68 -9.70 9.12
C SER A 139 7.34 -9.20 8.57
N LEU A 140 7.40 -8.19 7.71
CA LEU A 140 6.28 -7.67 6.94
C LEU A 140 6.54 -7.96 5.47
N TYR A 141 5.58 -8.54 4.80
CA TYR A 141 5.50 -8.57 3.36
C TYR A 141 4.09 -8.25 2.92
N GLN A 142 3.92 -7.29 2.02
CA GLN A 142 2.65 -7.00 1.37
C GLN A 142 2.87 -6.64 -0.09
N ARG A 143 2.12 -7.28 -0.97
CA ARG A 143 2.00 -6.92 -2.38
C ARG A 143 0.56 -6.47 -2.62
N LYS A 144 0.38 -5.21 -3.03
CA LYS A 144 -0.92 -4.62 -3.28
C LYS A 144 -0.99 -4.13 -4.73
N THR A 145 -1.95 -4.66 -5.47
CA THR A 145 -2.17 -4.30 -6.88
C THR A 145 -3.50 -3.57 -6.99
N TYR A 146 -3.46 -2.43 -7.65
CA TYR A 146 -4.62 -1.63 -8.01
C TYR A 146 -4.83 -1.75 -9.51
N TYR A 147 -6.02 -2.18 -9.90
CA TYR A 147 -6.51 -2.16 -11.27
C TYR A 147 -7.59 -1.09 -11.33
N TYR A 148 -7.32 -0.02 -12.05
CA TYR A 148 -8.26 1.06 -12.26
C TYR A 148 -8.56 1.18 -13.74
N GLY A 149 -9.82 1.35 -14.12
CA GLY A 149 -10.22 1.55 -15.48
C GLY A 149 -11.38 2.52 -15.61
N GLU A 150 -11.49 3.11 -16.77
CA GLU A 150 -12.56 4.02 -17.15
C GLU A 150 -13.14 3.62 -18.51
N ASP A 151 -14.47 3.63 -18.59
CA ASP A 151 -15.24 3.54 -19.83
C ASP A 151 -15.82 4.91 -20.12
N TYR A 152 -15.73 5.37 -21.36
CA TYR A 152 -16.18 6.69 -21.79
C TYR A 152 -17.38 6.58 -22.71
N VAL A 153 -18.51 7.16 -22.30
CA VAL A 153 -19.75 7.19 -23.06
C VAL A 153 -20.01 8.61 -23.57
N TYR A 154 -19.89 8.78 -24.86
CA TYR A 154 -20.10 10.07 -25.52
C TYR A 154 -21.58 10.31 -25.81
N PRO A 155 -22.05 11.56 -25.74
CA PRO A 155 -23.45 11.89 -26.02
C PRO A 155 -23.84 11.62 -27.50
N GLY A 156 -25.10 11.32 -27.71
CA GLY A 156 -25.64 11.06 -29.06
C GLY A 156 -25.20 9.70 -29.61
N ASN A 157 -24.62 9.67 -30.80
CA ASN A 157 -24.21 8.46 -31.52
C ASN A 157 -22.84 7.90 -31.00
N GLY A 158 -22.39 8.34 -29.88
CA GLY A 158 -21.11 7.92 -29.33
C GLY A 158 -19.90 8.58 -30.00
N THR A 159 -20.10 9.64 -30.75
CA THR A 159 -19.02 10.41 -31.38
C THR A 159 -19.07 11.86 -30.96
N ASP A 160 -17.95 12.41 -30.49
CA ASP A 160 -17.77 13.84 -30.31
C ASP A 160 -17.23 14.43 -31.63
N PRO A 161 -18.02 15.30 -32.32
CA PRO A 161 -17.61 15.86 -33.61
C PRO A 161 -16.39 16.79 -33.52
N ASN A 162 -15.96 17.15 -32.31
CA ASN A 162 -14.81 18.02 -32.10
C ASN A 162 -13.49 17.23 -31.86
N LEU A 163 -13.55 15.91 -31.85
CA LEU A 163 -12.38 15.07 -31.70
C LEU A 163 -12.10 14.29 -32.99
N ASP A 164 -10.87 14.31 -33.45
CA ASP A 164 -10.41 13.49 -34.58
C ASP A 164 -10.47 11.98 -34.26
N TYR A 165 -10.36 11.64 -32.98
CA TYR A 165 -10.51 10.29 -32.46
C TYR A 165 -10.96 10.33 -30.99
N GLN A 166 -11.55 9.25 -30.53
CA GLN A 166 -12.16 9.16 -29.21
C GLN A 166 -11.55 8.02 -28.41
N LEU A 167 -11.29 8.29 -27.13
CA LEU A 167 -10.94 7.28 -26.16
C LEU A 167 -12.23 6.59 -25.70
N LEU A 168 -12.32 5.26 -25.87
CA LEU A 168 -13.48 4.49 -25.44
C LEU A 168 -13.30 3.88 -24.06
N TYR A 169 -12.08 3.54 -23.70
CA TYR A 169 -11.72 3.01 -22.39
C TYR A 169 -10.26 3.31 -22.07
N SER A 170 -9.96 3.31 -20.78
CA SER A 170 -8.59 3.41 -20.30
C SER A 170 -8.34 2.49 -19.11
N ASN A 171 -7.09 2.09 -18.93
CA ASN A 171 -6.67 1.28 -17.78
C ASN A 171 -5.39 1.84 -17.18
N PHE A 172 -5.37 1.95 -15.85
CA PHE A 172 -4.21 2.31 -15.08
C PHE A 172 -3.96 1.25 -14.00
N ASN A 173 -2.80 0.60 -14.04
CA ASN A 173 -2.43 -0.44 -13.09
C ASN A 173 -1.25 0.03 -12.26
N GLN A 174 -1.35 -0.16 -10.96
CA GLN A 174 -0.29 0.17 -10.01
C GLN A 174 -0.03 -1.01 -9.08
N GLU A 175 1.23 -1.32 -8.87
CA GLU A 175 1.66 -2.30 -7.88
C GLU A 175 2.52 -1.61 -6.82
N VAL A 176 2.24 -1.94 -5.55
CA VAL A 176 3.02 -1.49 -4.40
C VAL A 176 3.48 -2.72 -3.62
N ILE A 177 4.77 -2.84 -3.42
CA ILE A 177 5.37 -3.90 -2.60
C ILE A 177 5.96 -3.22 -1.36
N LEU A 178 5.52 -3.70 -0.20
CA LEU A 178 6.08 -3.35 1.10
C LEU A 178 6.81 -4.57 1.64
N ASP A 179 8.08 -4.41 1.95
CA ASP A 179 8.91 -5.41 2.58
C ASP A 179 9.65 -4.77 3.73
N GLY A 180 9.68 -5.44 4.88
CA GLY A 180 10.29 -4.89 6.07
C GLY A 180 10.51 -5.92 7.16
N ALA A 181 11.46 -5.60 8.05
CA ALA A 181 11.72 -6.37 9.25
C ALA A 181 11.83 -5.44 10.46
N GLY A 182 11.46 -5.97 11.62
CA GLY A 182 11.54 -5.27 12.88
C GLY A 182 11.93 -6.19 14.02
N VAL A 183 12.30 -5.61 15.14
CA VAL A 183 12.56 -6.35 16.36
C VAL A 183 11.76 -5.72 17.51
N ASN A 184 11.34 -6.56 18.45
CA ASN A 184 10.72 -6.10 19.68
C ASN A 184 11.28 -6.86 20.89
N PHE A 185 11.11 -6.26 22.05
CA PHE A 185 11.49 -6.85 23.32
C PHE A 185 10.35 -6.65 24.32
N LYS A 186 9.95 -7.75 24.98
CA LYS A 186 8.85 -7.77 25.94
C LYS A 186 9.38 -8.26 27.28
N LEU A 187 9.02 -7.58 28.35
CA LEU A 187 9.31 -8.00 29.72
C LEU A 187 8.00 -8.15 30.48
N GLY A 188 7.93 -9.19 31.33
CA GLY A 188 6.79 -9.43 32.20
C GLY A 188 7.22 -9.92 33.55
N MET A 189 6.48 -9.56 34.59
CA MET A 189 6.67 -10.02 35.96
C MET A 189 5.33 -10.33 36.61
N ILE A 190 5.29 -11.44 37.36
CA ILE A 190 4.15 -11.80 38.20
C ILE A 190 4.67 -11.99 39.62
N TYR A 191 4.03 -11.34 40.58
CA TYR A 191 4.28 -11.49 41.99
C TYR A 191 3.08 -12.13 42.71
N ARG A 192 3.33 -13.23 43.46
CA ARG A 192 2.33 -13.93 44.26
C ARG A 192 2.73 -13.81 45.75
N PRO A 193 2.13 -12.88 46.51
CA PRO A 193 2.52 -12.63 47.91
C PRO A 193 2.10 -13.74 48.89
N ILE A 194 1.06 -14.49 48.54
CA ILE A 194 0.47 -15.53 49.37
C ILE A 194 0.48 -16.85 48.59
N GLN A 195 0.93 -17.88 49.29
CA GLN A 195 0.86 -19.28 48.84
C GLN A 195 -0.20 -19.99 49.64
#